data_25645a0937f1bbd81688ff3c1d80eff3
#
_entry.id   25645a0937f1bbd81688ff3c1d80eff3
#
_cell.length_a   1.000
_cell.length_b   1.000
_cell.length_c   1.000
_cell.angle_alpha   90.00
_cell.angle_beta   90.00
_cell.angle_gamma   90.00
#
_symmetry.space_group_name_H-M   'P 1'
#
loop_
_entity.id
_entity.type
_entity.pdbx_description
1 polymer ?
#
loop_
_entity_poly.entity_id
_entity_poly.type
_entity_poly.pdbx_seq_one_letter_code
_entity_poly.pdbx_strand_id
1 'polypeptide(L)'
;MKNFNLIFRILFLLNFLIHFSCQNPEPRRPINKQKKFFLKESAKRNKNIIAIEQSLFQKAIDQEKKLSFKNSPQGFWYAYKKNTDSDERYPQKGDLVSFKYRIEDLNGNLLYNEKDLGNVSFLVDQEDLIPALREGVKYLRPKEIGVFLFPSYLCFGYQGDGEKIGINQPLRFTIELLKLKKNKK
;
A
#
# COMPACT_ATOMS: atom_id res chain seq x y z
N MET A 1 1.81 17.62 -83.52
CA MET A 1 2.12 16.39 -82.72
C MET A 1 3.31 16.54 -81.78
N LYS A 2 4.31 17.38 -82.05
CA LYS A 2 5.49 17.54 -81.11
C LYS A 2 5.12 18.19 -79.76
N ASN A 3 4.20 19.13 -79.73
CA ASN A 3 3.83 19.85 -78.51
C ASN A 3 2.93 19.01 -77.57
N PHE A 4 2.21 18.03 -78.04
CA PHE A 4 1.37 17.14 -77.26
C PHE A 4 2.23 16.18 -76.38
N ASN A 5 3.31 15.67 -76.96
CA ASN A 5 4.25 14.82 -76.22
C ASN A 5 5.03 15.58 -75.14
N LEU A 6 5.29 16.88 -75.34
CA LEU A 6 5.95 17.71 -74.35
C LEU A 6 5.05 17.98 -73.12
N ILE A 7 3.79 18.33 -73.39
CA ILE A 7 2.78 18.55 -72.33
C ILE A 7 2.58 17.28 -71.53
N PHE A 8 2.47 16.12 -72.15
CA PHE A 8 2.29 14.84 -71.48
C PHE A 8 3.46 14.48 -70.61
N ARG A 9 4.70 14.74 -71.02
CA ARG A 9 5.93 14.54 -70.25
C ARG A 9 5.98 15.48 -69.03
N ILE A 10 5.58 16.71 -69.16
CA ILE A 10 5.52 17.69 -68.06
C ILE A 10 4.46 17.27 -67.03
N LEU A 11 3.30 16.82 -67.46
CA LEU A 11 2.23 16.33 -66.58
C LEU A 11 2.66 15.07 -65.83
N PHE A 12 3.40 14.17 -66.48
CA PHE A 12 3.92 12.94 -65.83
C PHE A 12 5.00 13.23 -64.80
N LEU A 13 5.90 14.20 -65.09
CA LEU A 13 6.91 14.66 -64.11
C LEU A 13 6.27 15.39 -62.93
N LEU A 14 5.22 16.17 -63.16
CA LEU A 14 4.51 16.86 -62.08
C LEU A 14 3.79 15.87 -61.14
N ASN A 15 3.20 14.80 -61.69
CA ASN A 15 2.56 13.74 -60.92
C ASN A 15 3.58 12.96 -60.08
N PHE A 16 4.80 12.74 -60.56
CA PHE A 16 5.84 12.05 -59.83
C PHE A 16 6.34 12.84 -58.61
N LEU A 17 6.36 14.18 -58.67
CA LEU A 17 6.75 15.06 -57.58
C LEU A 17 5.76 15.08 -56.41
N ILE A 18 4.46 14.77 -56.64
CA ILE A 18 3.42 14.78 -55.60
C ILE A 18 3.56 13.55 -54.66
N HIS A 19 4.13 12.45 -55.11
CA HIS A 19 4.27 11.23 -54.34
C HIS A 19 5.41 11.22 -53.30
N PHE A 20 6.33 12.21 -53.30
CA PHE A 20 7.44 12.28 -52.38
C PHE A 20 7.17 13.08 -51.09
N SER A 21 5.93 13.61 -50.85
CA SER A 21 5.63 14.51 -49.74
C SER A 21 4.97 13.86 -48.54
N CYS A 22 5.16 12.57 -48.28
CA CYS A 22 4.68 11.95 -47.02
C CYS A 22 5.83 11.31 -46.24
N GLN A 23 6.68 12.14 -45.60
CA GLN A 23 7.37 11.69 -44.40
C GLN A 23 6.41 11.88 -43.23
N ASN A 24 5.84 10.78 -42.72
CA ASN A 24 5.09 10.80 -41.49
C ASN A 24 6.06 11.20 -40.35
N PRO A 25 5.91 12.38 -39.74
CA PRO A 25 6.73 12.74 -38.59
C PRO A 25 6.47 11.71 -37.47
N GLU A 26 7.52 11.11 -36.92
CA GLU A 26 7.36 10.25 -35.74
C GLU A 26 6.58 10.98 -34.66
N PRO A 27 5.55 10.35 -34.08
CA PRO A 27 4.77 10.96 -33.02
C PRO A 27 5.68 11.24 -31.81
N ARG A 28 6.00 12.49 -31.58
CA ARG A 28 6.79 12.94 -30.43
C ARG A 28 5.99 12.65 -29.18
N ARG A 29 6.46 11.71 -28.35
CA ARG A 29 5.86 11.49 -27.01
C ARG A 29 5.99 12.79 -26.21
N PRO A 30 4.92 13.30 -25.61
CA PRO A 30 4.99 14.51 -24.81
C PRO A 30 5.93 14.27 -23.63
N ILE A 31 7.06 14.95 -23.58
CA ILE A 31 8.00 14.92 -22.45
C ILE A 31 7.41 15.85 -21.40
N ASN A 32 6.59 15.30 -20.51
CA ASN A 32 6.03 16.03 -19.39
C ASN A 32 7.10 16.17 -18.28
N LYS A 33 7.95 17.20 -18.42
CA LYS A 33 9.00 17.53 -17.44
C LYS A 33 8.41 17.80 -16.04
N GLN A 34 7.22 18.39 -15.96
CA GLN A 34 6.51 18.65 -14.70
C GLN A 34 6.11 17.36 -14.00
N LYS A 35 5.59 16.36 -14.74
CA LYS A 35 5.24 15.04 -14.18
C LYS A 35 6.46 14.33 -13.58
N LYS A 36 7.59 14.37 -14.27
CA LYS A 36 8.85 13.77 -13.77
C LYS A 36 9.36 14.46 -12.51
N PHE A 37 9.29 15.79 -12.46
CA PHE A 37 9.67 16.58 -11.30
C PHE A 37 8.74 16.27 -10.11
N PHE A 38 7.43 16.30 -10.33
CA PHE A 38 6.41 15.99 -9.31
C PHE A 38 6.58 14.58 -8.72
N LEU A 39 6.83 13.56 -9.54
CA LEU A 39 7.07 12.20 -9.08
C LEU A 39 8.34 12.09 -8.23
N LYS A 40 9.43 12.79 -8.63
CA LYS A 40 10.68 12.80 -7.86
C LYS A 40 10.50 13.46 -6.50
N GLU A 41 9.76 14.55 -6.45
CA GLU A 41 9.49 15.29 -5.22
C GLU A 41 8.56 14.50 -4.27
N SER A 42 7.53 13.84 -4.81
CA SER A 42 6.65 12.95 -4.05
C SER A 42 7.41 11.75 -3.49
N ALA A 43 8.29 11.12 -4.27
CA ALA A 43 9.13 10.02 -3.80
C ALA A 43 10.08 10.45 -2.68
N LYS A 44 10.69 11.65 -2.79
CA LYS A 44 11.55 12.23 -1.72
C LYS A 44 10.75 12.46 -0.43
N ARG A 45 9.55 13.05 -0.55
CA ARG A 45 8.67 13.29 0.60
C ARG A 45 8.29 11.97 1.29
N ASN A 46 7.87 10.95 0.53
CA ASN A 46 7.50 9.66 1.09
C ASN A 46 8.68 8.98 1.79
N LYS A 47 9.88 9.04 1.20
CA LYS A 47 11.10 8.53 1.84
C LYS A 47 11.40 9.21 3.18
N ASN A 48 11.20 10.53 3.26
CA ASN A 48 11.39 11.27 4.51
C ASN A 48 10.36 10.87 5.57
N ILE A 49 9.08 10.70 5.19
CA ILE A 49 8.02 10.24 6.11
C ILE A 49 8.40 8.87 6.68
N ILE A 50 8.77 7.91 5.84
CA ILE A 50 9.19 6.56 6.28
C ILE A 50 10.37 6.65 7.25
N ALA A 51 11.38 7.48 6.97
CA ALA A 51 12.54 7.64 7.85
C ALA A 51 12.15 8.21 9.23
N ILE A 52 11.24 9.19 9.26
CA ILE A 52 10.70 9.75 10.51
C ILE A 52 9.94 8.68 11.28
N GLU A 53 9.04 7.96 10.63
CA GLU A 53 8.26 6.88 11.26
C GLU A 53 9.14 5.78 11.85
N GLN A 54 10.20 5.36 11.14
CA GLN A 54 11.16 4.40 11.66
C GLN A 54 11.85 4.90 12.95
N SER A 55 12.18 6.19 13.02
CA SER A 55 12.75 6.77 14.25
C SER A 55 11.74 6.79 15.41
N LEU A 56 10.47 7.01 15.12
CA LEU A 56 9.37 6.96 16.10
C LEU A 56 9.14 5.53 16.61
N PHE A 57 9.16 4.55 15.70
CA PHE A 57 9.08 3.13 16.10
C PHE A 57 10.21 2.73 17.02
N GLN A 58 11.45 3.12 16.69
CA GLN A 58 12.58 2.79 17.58
C GLN A 58 12.39 3.37 18.98
N LYS A 59 11.94 4.61 19.10
CA LYS A 59 11.61 5.21 20.40
C LYS A 59 10.51 4.45 21.14
N ALA A 60 9.44 4.06 20.45
CA ALA A 60 8.35 3.31 21.07
C ALA A 60 8.80 1.91 21.52
N ILE A 61 9.66 1.24 20.75
CA ILE A 61 10.26 -0.05 21.10
C ILE A 61 11.18 0.07 22.32
N ASP A 62 12.03 1.09 22.37
CA ASP A 62 12.98 1.31 23.47
C ASP A 62 12.24 1.62 24.79
N GLN A 63 11.07 2.22 24.74
CA GLN A 63 10.20 2.48 25.89
C GLN A 63 9.44 1.23 26.37
N GLU A 64 9.15 0.30 25.46
CA GLU A 64 8.35 -0.92 25.74
C GLU A 64 9.23 -2.12 26.11
N LYS A 65 9.75 -2.11 27.33
CA LYS A 65 10.69 -3.13 27.81
C LYS A 65 10.08 -4.55 27.99
N LYS A 66 8.76 -4.68 27.96
CA LYS A 66 8.06 -5.95 28.21
C LYS A 66 7.83 -6.78 26.95
N LEU A 67 7.97 -6.18 25.78
CA LEU A 67 7.69 -6.81 24.50
C LEU A 67 8.96 -6.88 23.64
N SER A 68 9.18 -8.03 23.02
CA SER A 68 10.27 -8.24 22.06
C SER A 68 9.75 -8.05 20.64
N PHE A 69 9.98 -6.86 20.07
CA PHE A 69 9.54 -6.53 18.72
C PHE A 69 10.44 -7.16 17.66
N LYS A 70 9.81 -7.64 16.59
CA LYS A 70 10.45 -8.17 15.38
C LYS A 70 10.00 -7.34 14.18
N ASN A 71 10.89 -7.14 13.22
CA ASN A 71 10.54 -6.47 11.97
C ASN A 71 9.91 -7.47 10.99
N SER A 72 8.84 -7.06 10.31
CA SER A 72 8.21 -7.84 9.25
C SER A 72 8.77 -7.46 7.87
N PRO A 73 8.75 -8.38 6.89
CA PRO A 73 9.10 -8.07 5.50
C PRO A 73 8.23 -6.98 4.86
N GLN A 74 7.02 -6.75 5.40
CA GLN A 74 6.07 -5.74 4.93
C GLN A 74 6.35 -4.34 5.52
N GLY A 75 7.38 -4.19 6.38
CA GLY A 75 7.85 -2.91 6.90
C GLY A 75 7.13 -2.42 8.16
N PHE A 76 6.46 -3.29 8.89
CA PHE A 76 5.92 -3.01 10.22
C PHE A 76 6.63 -3.82 11.29
N TRP A 77 6.50 -3.42 12.57
CA TRP A 77 7.03 -4.14 13.70
C TRP A 77 5.91 -4.87 14.44
N TYR A 78 6.22 -6.06 15.00
CA TYR A 78 5.26 -6.84 15.77
C TYR A 78 5.90 -7.54 16.96
N ALA A 79 5.11 -7.73 18.01
CA ALA A 79 5.48 -8.49 19.20
C ALA A 79 4.26 -9.26 19.71
N TYR A 80 4.49 -10.40 20.36
CA TYR A 80 3.41 -11.17 20.99
C TYR A 80 3.26 -10.73 22.45
N LYS A 81 2.06 -10.25 22.79
CA LYS A 81 1.65 -10.00 24.17
C LYS A 81 1.18 -11.30 24.84
N LYS A 82 0.55 -12.17 24.05
CA LYS A 82 0.14 -13.51 24.44
C LYS A 82 0.41 -14.44 23.26
N ASN A 83 1.26 -15.42 23.48
CA ASN A 83 1.53 -16.49 22.52
C ASN A 83 0.86 -17.79 23.02
N THR A 84 0.49 -18.67 22.11
CA THR A 84 -0.07 -19.98 22.43
C THR A 84 0.76 -21.08 21.78
N ASP A 85 1.00 -22.16 22.50
CA ASP A 85 1.64 -23.38 21.96
C ASP A 85 0.60 -24.21 21.16
N SER A 86 -0.22 -23.53 20.39
CA SER A 86 -1.26 -24.17 19.58
C SER A 86 -0.65 -24.78 18.31
N ASP A 87 -1.04 -26.01 17.95
CA ASP A 87 -0.72 -26.62 16.66
C ASP A 87 -1.52 -26.01 15.48
N GLU A 88 -2.35 -25.01 15.75
CA GLU A 88 -3.10 -24.32 14.72
C GLU A 88 -2.18 -23.50 13.82
N ARG A 89 -2.41 -23.58 12.52
CA ARG A 89 -1.67 -22.79 11.53
C ARG A 89 -2.07 -21.33 11.53
N TYR A 90 -1.23 -20.49 10.97
CA TYR A 90 -1.54 -19.09 10.68
C TYR A 90 -2.61 -18.99 9.59
N PRO A 91 -3.39 -17.87 9.56
CA PRO A 91 -4.35 -17.59 8.51
C PRO A 91 -3.73 -17.56 7.11
N GLN A 92 -4.45 -18.14 6.15
CA GLN A 92 -4.07 -18.18 4.75
C GLN A 92 -5.19 -17.63 3.89
N LYS A 93 -4.88 -17.27 2.63
CA LYS A 93 -5.84 -16.75 1.66
C LYS A 93 -7.11 -17.60 1.62
N GLY A 94 -8.26 -16.96 1.75
CA GLY A 94 -9.59 -17.57 1.71
C GLY A 94 -10.08 -18.12 3.05
N ASP A 95 -9.27 -18.10 4.12
CA ASP A 95 -9.75 -18.44 5.46
C ASP A 95 -10.64 -17.34 6.00
N LEU A 96 -11.69 -17.71 6.73
CA LEU A 96 -12.50 -16.78 7.48
C LEU A 96 -11.88 -16.61 8.89
N VAL A 97 -11.46 -15.39 9.20
CA VAL A 97 -10.94 -15.02 10.52
C VAL A 97 -11.90 -14.09 11.24
N SER A 98 -11.94 -14.22 12.57
CA SER A 98 -12.64 -13.29 13.45
C SER A 98 -11.69 -12.79 14.53
N PHE A 99 -11.59 -11.47 14.69
CA PHE A 99 -10.67 -10.84 15.63
C PHE A 99 -11.29 -9.58 16.23
N LYS A 100 -10.71 -9.11 17.31
CA LYS A 100 -10.96 -7.79 17.90
C LYS A 100 -9.66 -7.03 18.00
N TYR A 101 -9.73 -5.73 18.01
CA TYR A 101 -8.54 -4.88 18.07
C TYR A 101 -8.84 -3.54 18.72
N ARG A 102 -7.79 -2.84 19.09
CA ARG A 102 -7.80 -1.46 19.53
C ARG A 102 -6.69 -0.68 18.84
N ILE A 103 -6.85 0.61 18.74
CA ILE A 103 -5.91 1.53 18.10
C ILE A 103 -5.40 2.52 19.15
N GLU A 104 -4.09 2.66 19.21
CA GLU A 104 -3.36 3.58 20.07
C GLU A 104 -2.38 4.39 19.21
N ASP A 105 -1.99 5.58 19.69
CA ASP A 105 -0.82 6.24 19.15
C ASP A 105 0.48 5.52 19.60
N LEU A 106 1.64 5.95 19.10
CA LEU A 106 2.92 5.32 19.48
C LEU A 106 3.34 5.60 20.94
N ASN A 107 2.71 6.56 21.61
CA ASN A 107 2.92 6.85 23.03
C ASN A 107 2.01 6.01 23.94
N GLY A 108 1.10 5.21 23.36
CA GLY A 108 0.15 4.36 24.08
C GLY A 108 -1.15 5.07 24.44
N ASN A 109 -1.42 6.27 23.94
CA ASN A 109 -2.71 6.94 24.13
C ASN A 109 -3.78 6.24 23.30
N LEU A 110 -4.86 5.84 23.95
CA LEU A 110 -5.96 5.12 23.31
C LEU A 110 -6.76 6.05 22.38
N LEU A 111 -6.87 5.70 21.11
CA LEU A 111 -7.69 6.39 20.11
C LEU A 111 -9.03 5.70 19.94
N TYR A 112 -9.03 4.38 19.74
CA TYR A 112 -10.25 3.57 19.63
C TYR A 112 -10.10 2.29 20.45
N ASN A 113 -11.10 1.99 21.27
CA ASN A 113 -11.13 0.79 22.08
C ASN A 113 -11.83 -0.39 21.35
N GLU A 114 -11.67 -1.59 21.87
CA GLU A 114 -12.24 -2.82 21.31
C GLU A 114 -13.79 -2.81 21.30
N LYS A 115 -14.43 -2.08 22.23
CA LYS A 115 -15.90 -1.99 22.31
C LYS A 115 -16.46 -1.09 21.23
N ASP A 116 -15.76 0.02 20.93
CA ASP A 116 -16.17 0.97 19.90
C ASP A 116 -16.04 0.35 18.49
N LEU A 117 -15.02 -0.47 18.28
CA LEU A 117 -14.72 -1.09 16.99
C LEU A 117 -15.46 -2.42 16.76
N GLY A 118 -15.86 -3.10 17.84
CA GLY A 118 -16.52 -4.39 17.78
C GLY A 118 -15.63 -5.53 17.29
N ASN A 119 -16.27 -6.68 17.03
CA ASN A 119 -15.57 -7.83 16.42
C ASN A 119 -15.63 -7.72 14.90
N VAL A 120 -14.48 -7.92 14.25
CA VAL A 120 -14.36 -7.94 12.79
C VAL A 120 -14.21 -9.37 12.32
N SER A 121 -14.89 -9.70 11.23
CA SER A 121 -14.71 -10.99 10.55
C SER A 121 -14.54 -10.71 9.06
N PHE A 122 -13.55 -11.33 8.42
CA PHE A 122 -13.31 -11.16 7.00
C PHE A 122 -12.63 -12.39 6.38
N LEU A 123 -12.75 -12.54 5.06
CA LEU A 123 -12.04 -13.55 4.28
C LEU A 123 -10.65 -13.03 3.90
N VAL A 124 -9.62 -13.70 4.41
CA VAL A 124 -8.22 -13.30 4.21
C VAL A 124 -7.89 -13.19 2.73
N ASP A 125 -7.36 -12.02 2.31
CA ASP A 125 -6.98 -11.69 0.93
C ASP A 125 -8.11 -11.83 -0.11
N GLN A 126 -9.38 -11.78 0.30
CA GLN A 126 -10.55 -11.81 -0.59
C GLN A 126 -11.53 -10.65 -0.32
N GLU A 127 -11.49 -10.07 0.85
CA GLU A 127 -12.30 -8.91 1.21
C GLU A 127 -11.42 -7.71 1.51
N ASP A 128 -11.96 -6.52 1.27
CA ASP A 128 -11.24 -5.27 1.49
C ASP A 128 -11.25 -4.88 2.97
N LEU A 129 -10.07 -4.61 3.49
CA LEU A 129 -9.82 -4.15 4.85
C LEU A 129 -8.57 -3.30 4.84
N ILE A 130 -8.41 -2.38 5.83
CA ILE A 130 -7.18 -1.60 5.91
C ILE A 130 -5.96 -2.52 5.94
N PRO A 131 -4.89 -2.21 5.18
CA PRO A 131 -3.73 -3.08 5.03
C PRO A 131 -3.12 -3.53 6.37
N ALA A 132 -3.08 -2.65 7.37
CA ALA A 132 -2.60 -2.96 8.72
C ALA A 132 -3.30 -4.18 9.33
N LEU A 133 -4.63 -4.24 9.30
CA LEU A 133 -5.40 -5.35 9.86
C LEU A 133 -5.26 -6.60 9.00
N ARG A 134 -5.34 -6.46 7.67
CA ARG A 134 -5.20 -7.56 6.73
C ARG A 134 -3.84 -8.27 6.86
N GLU A 135 -2.76 -7.50 7.02
CA GLU A 135 -1.44 -8.08 7.19
C GLU A 135 -1.20 -8.55 8.63
N GLY A 136 -1.64 -7.79 9.65
CA GLY A 136 -1.42 -8.11 11.05
C GLY A 136 -2.02 -9.44 11.49
N VAL A 137 -3.25 -9.74 11.06
CA VAL A 137 -3.92 -10.99 11.47
C VAL A 137 -3.21 -12.25 10.95
N LYS A 138 -2.45 -12.17 9.85
CA LYS A 138 -1.67 -13.29 9.29
C LYS A 138 -0.51 -13.72 10.20
N TYR A 139 -0.15 -12.91 11.17
CA TYR A 139 0.91 -13.17 12.16
C TYR A 139 0.38 -13.78 13.46
N LEU A 140 -0.94 -14.02 13.56
CA LEU A 140 -1.57 -14.53 14.78
C LEU A 140 -2.22 -15.87 14.53
N ARG A 141 -2.10 -16.76 15.53
CA ARG A 141 -2.90 -17.96 15.67
C ARG A 141 -4.13 -17.67 16.53
N PRO A 142 -5.17 -18.49 16.48
CA PRO A 142 -6.32 -18.34 17.38
C PRO A 142 -5.94 -18.23 18.84
N LYS A 143 -6.53 -17.26 19.54
CA LYS A 143 -6.28 -16.89 20.96
C LYS A 143 -4.94 -16.20 21.23
N GLU A 144 -4.12 -15.93 20.23
CA GLU A 144 -2.94 -15.09 20.36
C GLU A 144 -3.30 -13.60 20.33
N ILE A 145 -2.49 -12.81 21.06
CA ILE A 145 -2.59 -11.36 21.09
C ILE A 145 -1.26 -10.78 20.62
N GLY A 146 -1.31 -10.04 19.52
CA GLY A 146 -0.17 -9.33 18.98
C GLY A 146 -0.28 -7.82 19.17
N VAL A 147 0.86 -7.19 19.35
CA VAL A 147 1.03 -5.73 19.31
C VAL A 147 1.83 -5.41 18.07
N PHE A 148 1.30 -4.50 17.26
CA PHE A 148 1.86 -4.13 15.98
C PHE A 148 2.09 -2.63 15.93
N LEU A 149 3.23 -2.20 15.36
CA LEU A 149 3.52 -0.80 15.06
C LEU A 149 3.48 -0.67 13.53
N PHE A 150 2.43 -0.06 13.03
CA PHE A 150 2.20 0.07 11.60
C PHE A 150 2.57 1.47 11.11
N PRO A 151 3.32 1.57 10.00
CA PRO A 151 3.52 2.84 9.32
C PRO A 151 2.21 3.39 8.77
N SER A 152 2.14 4.71 8.65
CA SER A 152 0.92 5.40 8.26
C SER A 152 0.33 4.91 6.94
N TYR A 153 1.17 4.53 5.98
CA TYR A 153 0.72 4.05 4.66
C TYR A 153 -0.02 2.70 4.68
N LEU A 154 0.16 1.90 5.75
CA LEU A 154 -0.62 0.68 5.98
C LEU A 154 -1.93 0.95 6.74
N CYS A 155 -2.05 2.12 7.35
CA CYS A 155 -3.21 2.55 8.15
C CYS A 155 -4.10 3.53 7.35
N PHE A 156 -4.16 4.78 7.78
CA PHE A 156 -5.05 5.81 7.22
C PHE A 156 -4.32 6.80 6.29
N GLY A 157 -2.99 6.67 6.17
CA GLY A 157 -2.16 7.40 5.21
C GLY A 157 -2.25 8.92 5.35
N TYR A 158 -2.25 9.59 4.19
CA TYR A 158 -2.27 11.06 4.11
C TYR A 158 -3.65 11.68 4.36
N GLN A 159 -4.70 10.90 4.51
CA GLN A 159 -6.05 11.40 4.77
C GLN A 159 -6.40 11.42 6.27
N GLY A 160 -5.81 10.51 7.06
CA GLY A 160 -6.30 10.23 8.40
C GLY A 160 -7.67 9.57 8.38
N ASP A 161 -8.40 9.58 9.50
CA ASP A 161 -9.79 9.08 9.57
C ASP A 161 -10.83 10.21 9.64
N GLY A 162 -10.37 11.45 9.71
CA GLY A 162 -11.23 12.63 9.86
C GLY A 162 -11.70 12.92 11.28
N GLU A 163 -11.33 12.11 12.28
CA GLU A 163 -11.76 12.25 13.69
C GLU A 163 -10.56 12.25 14.64
N LYS A 164 -10.00 11.09 14.95
CA LYS A 164 -8.97 10.92 15.99
C LYS A 164 -7.59 10.62 15.42
N ILE A 165 -7.51 10.17 14.18
CA ILE A 165 -6.25 9.79 13.52
C ILE A 165 -5.86 10.86 12.51
N GLY A 166 -4.71 11.47 12.73
CA GLY A 166 -4.17 12.52 11.86
C GLY A 166 -3.55 11.98 10.58
N ILE A 167 -3.17 12.92 9.69
CA ILE A 167 -2.48 12.61 8.44
C ILE A 167 -1.07 12.06 8.69
N ASN A 168 -0.68 11.04 7.93
CA ASN A 168 0.63 10.38 8.05
C ASN A 168 0.97 9.97 9.50
N GLN A 169 -0.04 9.55 10.26
CA GLN A 169 0.13 9.12 11.64
C GLN A 169 0.42 7.61 11.69
N PRO A 170 1.62 7.19 12.14
CA PRO A 170 1.90 5.81 12.44
C PRO A 170 1.17 5.40 13.72
N LEU A 171 0.71 4.15 13.78
CA LEU A 171 -0.21 3.69 14.80
C LEU A 171 0.27 2.40 15.46
N ARG A 172 -0.17 2.21 16.70
CA ARG A 172 -0.04 0.95 17.46
C ARG A 172 -1.38 0.25 17.48
N PHE A 173 -1.41 -1.00 17.03
CA PHE A 173 -2.56 -1.88 17.10
C PHE A 173 -2.30 -3.01 18.07
N THR A 174 -3.27 -3.30 18.94
CA THR A 174 -3.31 -4.55 19.66
C THR A 174 -4.44 -5.39 19.07
N ILE A 175 -4.09 -6.55 18.50
CA ILE A 175 -5.03 -7.44 17.80
C ILE A 175 -5.08 -8.78 18.54
N GLU A 176 -6.28 -9.27 18.81
CA GLU A 176 -6.54 -10.61 19.31
C GLU A 176 -7.29 -11.42 18.25
N LEU A 177 -6.69 -12.49 17.75
CA LEU A 177 -7.35 -13.42 16.83
C LEU A 177 -8.23 -14.36 17.64
N LEU A 178 -9.54 -14.27 17.46
CA LEU A 178 -10.54 -15.05 18.21
C LEU A 178 -10.77 -16.42 17.58
N LYS A 179 -10.97 -16.47 16.27
CA LYS A 179 -11.32 -17.68 15.51
C LYS A 179 -10.68 -17.70 14.14
N LEU A 180 -10.34 -18.91 13.70
CA LEU A 180 -9.91 -19.22 12.34
C LEU A 180 -10.78 -20.38 11.81
N LYS A 181 -11.54 -20.12 10.76
CA LYS A 181 -12.28 -21.16 10.02
C LYS A 181 -11.59 -21.37 8.69
N LYS A 182 -10.98 -22.54 8.54
CA LYS A 182 -10.25 -22.92 7.32
C LYS A 182 -11.20 -22.97 6.13
N ASN A 183 -10.76 -22.47 4.99
CA ASN A 183 -11.47 -22.67 3.73
C ASN A 183 -11.34 -24.16 3.35
N LYS A 184 -12.48 -24.83 3.26
CA LYS A 184 -12.54 -26.19 2.70
C LYS A 184 -12.56 -26.02 1.18
N LYS A 185 -11.40 -26.18 0.53
CA LYS A 185 -11.37 -26.46 -0.90
C LYS A 185 -11.89 -27.86 -1.17
#